data_34a2f3d65ec279917ae526c73516f889
#
_entry.id   34a2f3d65ec279917ae526c73516f889
#
_cell.length_a   1.000
_cell.length_b   1.000
_cell.length_c   1.000
_cell.angle_alpha   90.00
_cell.angle_beta   90.00
_cell.angle_gamma   90.00
#
_symmetry.space_group_name_H-M   'P 1'
#
loop_
_entity.id
_entity.type
_entity.pdbx_description
1 polymer ?
#
loop_
_entity_poly.entity_id
_entity_poly.type
_entity_poly.pdbx_seq_one_letter_code
_entity_poly.pdbx_strand_id
1 'polypeptide(L)'
;MQDIIDAAKDGQMTVSFNDNIRVNAEEFVYIERDCIAMKDKIRELQTIAKNISGREKWGLGEGVDWIKTGSSLVTTFRGKAQGDLTDNNVHDILERHYQIVDSIQELHRTIAERYQQTDSSFAAEYNQAQASIPHGLQGKK
;
A
#
# COMPACT_ATOMS: atom_id res chain seq x y z
N MET A 1 1.98 14.11 2.21
CA MET A 1 0.69 13.46 1.88
C MET A 1 -0.37 13.80 2.92
N GLN A 2 -0.06 13.74 4.22
CA GLN A 2 -1.02 14.04 5.29
C GLN A 2 -1.64 15.45 5.16
N ASP A 3 -0.84 16.47 4.86
CA ASP A 3 -1.32 17.84 4.68
C ASP A 3 -2.38 17.98 3.57
N ILE A 4 -2.25 17.19 2.49
CA ILE A 4 -3.23 17.18 1.39
C ILE A 4 -4.52 16.47 1.84
N ILE A 5 -4.40 15.38 2.60
CA ILE A 5 -5.53 14.64 3.15
C ILE A 5 -6.31 15.53 4.13
N ASP A 6 -5.60 16.24 5.01
CA ASP A 6 -6.20 17.14 5.98
C ASP A 6 -6.89 18.31 5.26
N ALA A 7 -6.26 18.92 4.26
CA ALA A 7 -6.87 19.96 3.44
C ALA A 7 -8.14 19.48 2.69
N ALA A 8 -8.14 18.22 2.26
CA ALA A 8 -9.33 17.60 1.63
C ALA A 8 -10.46 17.39 2.65
N LYS A 9 -10.14 16.93 3.87
CA LYS A 9 -11.11 16.74 4.96
C LYS A 9 -11.73 18.06 5.41
N ASP A 10 -10.93 19.12 5.51
CA ASP A 10 -11.35 20.45 5.94
C ASP A 10 -12.08 21.24 4.84
N GLY A 11 -12.21 20.68 3.63
CA GLY A 11 -12.86 21.34 2.51
C GLY A 11 -12.05 22.49 1.91
N GLN A 12 -10.76 22.60 2.27
CA GLN A 12 -9.84 23.62 1.75
C GLN A 12 -9.25 23.23 0.39
N MET A 13 -9.35 21.95 0.00
CA MET A 13 -8.93 21.47 -1.30
C MET A 13 -10.09 21.58 -2.29
N THR A 14 -9.93 22.46 -3.28
CA THR A 14 -10.88 22.58 -4.39
C THR A 14 -10.29 21.88 -5.60
N VAL A 15 -10.94 20.82 -6.08
CA VAL A 15 -10.65 20.22 -7.36
C VAL A 15 -11.62 20.82 -8.37
N SER A 16 -11.14 21.72 -9.19
CA SER A 16 -11.95 22.37 -10.24
C SER A 16 -11.63 21.70 -11.57
N PHE A 17 -12.64 21.09 -12.18
CA PHE A 17 -12.55 20.56 -13.52
C PHE A 17 -13.23 21.52 -14.52
N ASN A 18 -12.73 21.50 -15.75
CA ASN A 18 -13.40 22.17 -16.86
C ASN A 18 -14.79 21.52 -17.06
N ASP A 19 -15.80 22.27 -17.44
CA ASP A 19 -17.21 21.83 -17.62
C ASP A 19 -17.40 20.56 -18.47
N ASN A 20 -16.36 20.15 -19.20
CA ASN A 20 -16.35 18.95 -20.03
C ASN A 20 -15.72 17.71 -19.36
N ILE A 21 -15.22 17.81 -18.12
CA ILE A 21 -14.61 16.66 -17.41
C ILE A 21 -15.66 16.04 -16.49
N ARG A 22 -16.05 14.83 -16.82
CA ARG A 22 -16.88 13.98 -15.97
C ARG A 22 -16.02 13.19 -15.02
N VAL A 23 -16.27 13.32 -13.72
CA VAL A 23 -15.61 12.48 -12.70
C VAL A 23 -16.27 11.11 -12.75
N ASN A 24 -15.47 10.07 -13.00
CA ASN A 24 -15.96 8.71 -13.10
C ASN A 24 -15.98 8.05 -11.71
N ALA A 25 -17.17 7.85 -11.16
CA ALA A 25 -17.37 7.25 -9.84
C ALA A 25 -16.84 5.81 -9.75
N GLU A 26 -16.93 5.04 -10.83
CA GLU A 26 -16.46 3.66 -10.91
C GLU A 26 -14.94 3.55 -10.74
N GLU A 27 -14.19 4.49 -11.29
CA GLU A 27 -12.73 4.54 -11.15
C GLU A 27 -12.28 4.73 -9.70
N PHE A 28 -13.01 5.50 -8.90
CA PHE A 28 -12.71 5.63 -7.46
C PHE A 28 -12.89 4.31 -6.72
N VAL A 29 -13.88 3.53 -7.08
CA VAL A 29 -14.11 2.20 -6.50
C VAL A 29 -13.00 1.22 -6.92
N TYR A 30 -12.54 1.29 -8.17
CA TYR A 30 -11.42 0.47 -8.64
C TYR A 30 -10.10 0.86 -7.97
N ILE A 31 -9.83 2.15 -7.77
CA ILE A 31 -8.63 2.61 -7.05
C ILE A 31 -8.66 2.09 -5.60
N GLU A 32 -9.82 2.16 -4.93
CA GLU A 32 -9.98 1.62 -3.57
C GLU A 32 -9.65 0.12 -3.52
N ARG A 33 -10.22 -0.67 -4.41
CA ARG A 33 -9.97 -2.09 -4.56
C ARG A 33 -8.48 -2.39 -4.79
N ASP A 34 -7.87 -1.68 -5.71
CA ASP A 34 -6.49 -1.92 -6.13
C ASP A 34 -5.50 -1.52 -5.03
N CYS A 35 -5.79 -0.46 -4.26
CA CYS A 35 -5.02 -0.10 -3.07
C CYS A 35 -5.09 -1.20 -2.00
N ILE A 36 -6.27 -1.80 -1.76
CA ILE A 36 -6.42 -2.92 -0.83
C ILE A 36 -5.57 -4.11 -1.29
N ALA A 37 -5.72 -4.53 -2.55
CA ALA A 37 -4.98 -5.65 -3.10
C ALA A 37 -3.45 -5.42 -3.06
N MET A 38 -3.00 -4.20 -3.33
CA MET A 38 -1.58 -3.85 -3.27
C MET A 38 -1.05 -3.89 -1.83
N LYS A 39 -1.80 -3.38 -0.83
CA LYS A 39 -1.43 -3.46 0.57
C LYS A 39 -1.32 -4.91 1.06
N ASP A 40 -2.26 -5.75 0.67
CA ASP A 40 -2.23 -7.19 1.00
C ASP A 40 -0.99 -7.86 0.40
N LYS A 41 -0.66 -7.54 -0.87
CA LYS A 41 0.54 -8.06 -1.52
C LYS A 41 1.83 -7.58 -0.84
N ILE A 42 1.88 -6.34 -0.39
CA ILE A 42 3.02 -5.81 0.38
C ILE A 42 3.19 -6.61 1.68
N ARG A 43 2.11 -6.89 2.43
CA ARG A 43 2.17 -7.70 3.67
C ARG A 43 2.63 -9.13 3.42
N GLU A 44 2.21 -9.73 2.31
CA GLU A 44 2.71 -11.04 1.87
C GLU A 44 4.23 -11.00 1.63
N LEU A 45 4.71 -10.01 0.87
CA LEU A 45 6.14 -9.84 0.58
C LEU A 45 6.97 -9.55 1.83
N GLN A 46 6.45 -8.77 2.78
CA GLN A 46 7.10 -8.56 4.08
C GLN A 46 7.23 -9.87 4.87
N THR A 47 6.21 -10.73 4.81
CA THR A 47 6.26 -12.06 5.44
C THR A 47 7.36 -12.92 4.79
N ILE A 48 7.50 -12.88 3.48
CA ILE A 48 8.58 -13.58 2.76
C ILE A 48 9.95 -13.04 3.19
N ALA A 49 10.13 -11.71 3.23
CA ALA A 49 11.37 -11.09 3.68
C ALA A 49 11.74 -11.51 5.11
N LYS A 50 10.76 -11.53 6.01
CA LYS A 50 10.94 -12.00 7.39
C LYS A 50 11.37 -13.47 7.44
N ASN A 51 10.73 -14.33 6.65
CA ASN A 51 11.07 -15.75 6.59
C ASN A 51 12.48 -15.97 6.02
N ILE A 52 12.90 -15.17 5.04
CA ILE A 52 14.26 -15.17 4.50
C ILE A 52 15.25 -14.76 5.60
N SER A 53 15.01 -13.66 6.32
CA SER A 53 15.89 -13.22 7.40
C SER A 53 15.99 -14.25 8.53
N GLY A 54 14.89 -14.91 8.89
CA GLY A 54 14.83 -15.95 9.93
C GLY A 54 15.28 -17.34 9.50
N ARG A 55 15.69 -17.54 8.25
CA ARG A 55 16.09 -18.85 7.74
C ARG A 55 17.36 -19.35 8.47
N GLU A 56 17.29 -20.50 9.11
CA GLU A 56 18.39 -21.05 9.92
C GLU A 56 19.59 -21.51 9.05
N LYS A 57 19.30 -22.29 8.02
CA LYS A 57 20.33 -22.90 7.16
C LYS A 57 20.21 -22.42 5.72
N TRP A 58 21.29 -21.89 5.19
CA TRP A 58 21.38 -21.37 3.82
C TRP A 58 22.13 -22.30 2.86
N GLY A 59 23.01 -23.17 3.39
CA GLY A 59 23.83 -24.07 2.61
C GLY A 59 24.99 -23.39 1.88
N LEU A 60 25.43 -22.23 2.37
CA LEU A 60 26.52 -21.44 1.79
C LEU A 60 27.86 -21.63 2.53
N GLY A 61 27.93 -22.65 3.39
CA GLY A 61 29.14 -22.93 4.20
C GLY A 61 29.16 -22.15 5.53
N GLU A 62 28.04 -21.55 5.92
CA GLU A 62 27.88 -20.96 7.24
C GLU A 62 28.03 -22.05 8.33
N GLY A 63 28.78 -21.77 9.38
CA GLY A 63 29.06 -22.74 10.45
C GLY A 63 30.27 -23.63 10.17
N VAL A 64 30.98 -23.39 9.07
CA VAL A 64 32.27 -24.04 8.77
C VAL A 64 33.39 -23.03 9.06
N ASP A 65 34.19 -23.29 10.09
CA ASP A 65 35.14 -22.30 10.67
C ASP A 65 36.12 -21.67 9.70
N TRP A 66 36.53 -22.40 8.65
CA TRP A 66 37.44 -21.88 7.63
C TRP A 66 36.75 -21.22 6.43
N ILE A 67 35.38 -21.31 6.33
CA ILE A 67 34.62 -20.67 5.26
C ILE A 67 33.99 -19.38 5.78
N LYS A 68 34.79 -18.37 6.06
CA LYS A 68 34.30 -17.09 6.60
C LYS A 68 33.37 -16.33 5.64
N THR A 69 33.56 -16.51 4.33
CA THR A 69 32.76 -15.90 3.28
C THR A 69 31.28 -16.33 3.34
N GLY A 70 31.02 -17.61 3.65
CA GLY A 70 29.65 -18.12 3.76
C GLY A 70 28.88 -17.47 4.89
N SER A 71 29.47 -17.36 6.08
CA SER A 71 28.84 -16.70 7.23
C SER A 71 28.60 -15.21 6.99
N SER A 72 29.57 -14.51 6.39
CA SER A 72 29.43 -13.10 6.05
C SER A 72 28.31 -12.86 5.03
N LEU A 73 28.21 -13.71 4.01
CA LEU A 73 27.19 -13.61 2.98
C LEU A 73 25.78 -13.85 3.54
N VAL A 74 25.62 -14.88 4.40
CA VAL A 74 24.35 -15.15 5.09
C VAL A 74 23.94 -13.96 5.97
N THR A 75 24.87 -13.39 6.72
CA THR A 75 24.60 -12.20 7.55
C THR A 75 24.12 -11.03 6.70
N THR A 76 24.79 -10.78 5.57
CA THR A 76 24.40 -9.71 4.63
C THR A 76 22.99 -9.94 4.07
N PHE A 77 22.68 -11.16 3.61
CA PHE A 77 21.36 -11.46 3.05
C PHE A 77 20.24 -11.37 4.08
N ARG A 78 20.49 -11.85 5.31
CA ARG A 78 19.54 -11.69 6.42
C ARG A 78 19.25 -10.22 6.69
N GLY A 79 20.29 -9.41 6.82
CA GLY A 79 20.16 -7.97 7.04
C GLY A 79 19.42 -7.27 5.90
N LYS A 80 19.72 -7.63 4.64
CA LYS A 80 19.02 -7.06 3.47
C LYS A 80 17.59 -7.53 3.32
N ALA A 81 17.24 -8.68 3.83
CA ALA A 81 15.84 -9.11 3.90
C ALA A 81 15.07 -8.34 4.99
N GLN A 82 15.60 -8.36 6.22
CA GLN A 82 15.05 -7.63 7.38
C GLN A 82 16.14 -7.48 8.47
N GLY A 83 16.20 -6.32 9.11
CA GLY A 83 17.02 -6.12 10.31
C GLY A 83 18.38 -5.44 10.06
N ASP A 84 18.61 -4.86 8.89
CA ASP A 84 19.74 -3.95 8.66
C ASP A 84 19.52 -2.64 9.42
N LEU A 85 20.55 -2.19 10.14
CA LEU A 85 20.52 -0.95 10.92
C LEU A 85 20.31 0.34 10.08
N THR A 86 20.36 0.21 8.76
CA THR A 86 20.30 1.36 7.83
C THR A 86 18.92 1.60 7.22
N ASP A 87 17.86 0.91 7.65
CA ASP A 87 16.52 0.94 7.03
C ASP A 87 16.52 0.62 5.52
N ASN A 88 17.64 0.13 5.01
CA ASN A 88 17.83 -0.24 3.60
C ASN A 88 17.70 -1.75 3.43
N ASN A 89 16.62 -2.30 3.96
CA ASN A 89 16.25 -3.69 3.80
C ASN A 89 14.87 -3.80 3.14
N VAL A 90 14.59 -4.95 2.57
CA VAL A 90 13.35 -5.18 1.79
C VAL A 90 12.11 -4.96 2.64
N HIS A 91 12.10 -5.46 3.89
CA HIS A 91 10.94 -5.33 4.78
C HIS A 91 10.57 -3.86 5.04
N ASP A 92 11.55 -3.02 5.37
CA ASP A 92 11.30 -1.63 5.74
C ASP A 92 11.00 -0.75 4.51
N ILE A 93 11.59 -1.08 3.35
CA ILE A 93 11.23 -0.44 2.08
C ILE A 93 9.76 -0.75 1.75
N LEU A 94 9.33 -2.01 1.90
CA LEU A 94 7.94 -2.41 1.69
C LEU A 94 6.99 -1.72 2.68
N GLU A 95 7.40 -1.50 3.94
CA GLU A 95 6.60 -0.74 4.90
C GLU A 95 6.36 0.71 4.44
N ARG A 96 7.40 1.36 3.94
CA ARG A 96 7.25 2.72 3.37
C ARG A 96 6.30 2.74 2.17
N HIS A 97 6.36 1.73 1.30
CA HIS A 97 5.41 1.60 0.19
C HIS A 97 3.98 1.37 0.69
N TYR A 98 3.80 0.53 1.72
CA TYR A 98 2.49 0.34 2.34
C TYR A 98 1.89 1.67 2.82
N GLN A 99 2.67 2.48 3.53
CA GLN A 99 2.21 3.78 4.03
C GLN A 99 1.86 4.76 2.90
N ILE A 100 2.60 4.74 1.80
CA ILE A 100 2.28 5.55 0.61
C ILE A 100 0.94 5.10 0.00
N VAL A 101 0.75 3.80 -0.21
CA VAL A 101 -0.50 3.27 -0.77
C VAL A 101 -1.68 3.55 0.15
N ASP A 102 -1.48 3.43 1.47
CA ASP A 102 -2.51 3.76 2.46
C ASP A 102 -2.92 5.23 2.40
N SER A 103 -1.95 6.13 2.27
CA SER A 103 -2.21 7.57 2.09
C SER A 103 -2.92 7.89 0.77
N ILE A 104 -2.58 7.20 -0.32
CA ILE A 104 -3.27 7.34 -1.61
C ILE A 104 -4.73 6.88 -1.48
N GLN A 105 -4.96 5.74 -0.85
CA GLN A 105 -6.29 5.20 -0.61
C GLN A 105 -7.15 6.17 0.22
N GLU A 106 -6.59 6.70 1.33
CA GLU A 106 -7.29 7.66 2.18
C GLU A 106 -7.66 8.93 1.42
N LEU A 107 -6.74 9.48 0.62
CA LEU A 107 -7.01 10.66 -0.21
C LEU A 107 -8.15 10.42 -1.19
N HIS A 108 -8.11 9.33 -1.95
CA HIS A 108 -9.15 9.01 -2.93
C HIS A 108 -10.50 8.77 -2.26
N ARG A 109 -10.53 8.08 -1.12
CA ARG A 109 -11.75 7.89 -0.33
C ARG A 109 -12.34 9.22 0.12
N THR A 110 -11.53 10.12 0.65
CA THR A 110 -11.94 11.45 1.08
C THR A 110 -12.54 12.27 -0.06
N ILE A 111 -11.92 12.22 -1.25
CA ILE A 111 -12.42 12.89 -2.45
C ILE A 111 -13.77 12.28 -2.87
N ALA A 112 -13.87 10.95 -2.94
CA ALA A 112 -15.11 10.26 -3.28
C ALA A 112 -16.26 10.62 -2.32
N GLU A 113 -16.00 10.66 -1.01
CA GLU A 113 -16.98 11.06 0.00
C GLU A 113 -17.49 12.51 -0.22
N ARG A 114 -16.61 13.43 -0.61
CA ARG A 114 -17.02 14.81 -0.93
C ARG A 114 -17.89 14.86 -2.18
N TYR A 115 -17.55 14.11 -3.22
CA TYR A 115 -18.41 14.03 -4.42
C TYR A 115 -19.78 13.40 -4.12
N GLN A 116 -19.83 12.35 -3.30
CA GLN A 116 -21.10 11.75 -2.87
C GLN A 116 -22.00 12.72 -2.11
N GLN A 117 -21.43 13.68 -1.37
CA GLN A 117 -22.18 14.71 -0.64
C GLN A 117 -22.71 15.82 -1.56
N THR A 118 -22.08 16.09 -2.68
CA THR A 118 -22.34 17.24 -3.54
C THR A 118 -23.01 16.89 -4.87
N ASP A 119 -22.87 15.64 -5.32
CA ASP A 119 -23.39 15.14 -6.60
C ASP A 119 -24.15 13.82 -6.39
N SER A 120 -25.48 13.88 -6.53
CA SER A 120 -26.36 12.72 -6.35
C SER A 120 -26.18 11.67 -7.46
N SER A 121 -25.80 12.05 -8.68
CA SER A 121 -25.55 11.11 -9.76
C SER A 121 -24.26 10.32 -9.50
N PHE A 122 -23.20 11.00 -9.08
CA PHE A 122 -21.97 10.36 -8.64
C PHE A 122 -22.22 9.40 -7.47
N ALA A 123 -23.01 9.81 -6.48
CA ALA A 123 -23.33 8.96 -5.33
C ALA A 123 -24.04 7.67 -5.74
N ALA A 124 -24.99 7.75 -6.69
CA ALA A 124 -25.70 6.57 -7.20
C ALA A 124 -24.77 5.62 -7.96
N GLU A 125 -23.96 6.15 -8.87
CA GLU A 125 -22.98 5.39 -9.66
C GLU A 125 -21.91 4.74 -8.76
N TYR A 126 -21.39 5.46 -7.77
CA TYR A 126 -20.41 4.96 -6.81
C TYR A 126 -20.96 3.79 -5.98
N ASN A 127 -22.17 3.93 -5.46
CA ASN A 127 -22.81 2.86 -4.67
C ASN A 127 -23.09 1.62 -5.51
N GLN A 128 -23.50 1.79 -6.76
CA GLN A 128 -23.72 0.69 -7.69
C GLN A 128 -22.42 -0.05 -8.00
N ALA A 129 -21.35 0.68 -8.31
CA ALA A 129 -20.03 0.11 -8.59
C ALA A 129 -19.47 -0.62 -7.35
N GLN A 130 -19.59 -0.02 -6.16
CA GLN A 130 -19.15 -0.64 -4.90
C GLN A 130 -19.87 -1.97 -4.61
N ALA A 131 -21.17 -2.05 -4.88
CA ALA A 131 -21.94 -3.27 -4.69
C ALA A 131 -21.50 -4.42 -5.64
N SER A 132 -20.89 -4.10 -6.77
CA SER A 132 -20.40 -5.08 -7.73
C SER A 132 -19.05 -5.73 -7.35
N ILE A 133 -18.33 -5.15 -6.38
CA ILE A 133 -17.03 -5.66 -5.94
C ILE A 133 -17.22 -6.75 -4.88
N PRO A 134 -16.49 -7.89 -4.96
CA PRO A 134 -16.53 -8.94 -3.94
C PRO A 134 -16.23 -8.40 -2.54
N HIS A 135 -16.95 -8.85 -1.54
CA HIS A 135 -16.88 -8.37 -0.14
C HIS A 135 -15.48 -8.33 0.47
N GLY A 136 -14.56 -9.19 0.03
CA GLY A 136 -13.18 -9.22 0.51
C GLY A 136 -12.30 -8.06 0.00
N LEU A 137 -12.77 -7.31 -0.99
CA LEU A 137 -12.04 -6.21 -1.64
C LEU A 137 -12.76 -4.86 -1.50
N GLN A 138 -13.81 -4.81 -0.68
CA GLN A 138 -14.50 -3.55 -0.35
C GLN A 138 -13.76 -2.85 0.78
N GLY A 139 -13.49 -1.55 0.60
CA GLY A 139 -12.90 -0.72 1.65
C GLY A 139 -13.72 -0.77 2.94
N LYS A 140 -13.06 -0.89 4.09
CA LYS A 140 -13.73 -0.76 5.39
C LYS A 140 -14.24 0.67 5.53
N LYS A 141 -15.53 0.81 5.78
CA LYS A 141 -16.14 2.08 6.16
C LYS A 141 -15.60 2.56 7.50
#